data_24d228db1fe1445f86c74fdae9c7b75f
#
_entry.id   24d228db1fe1445f86c74fdae9c7b75f
#
_cell.length_a   1.000
_cell.length_b   1.000
_cell.length_c   1.000
_cell.angle_alpha   90.00
_cell.angle_beta   90.00
_cell.angle_gamma   90.00
#
_symmetry.space_group_name_H-M   'P 1'
#
loop_
_entity.id
_entity.type
_entity.pdbx_description
1 polymer ?
#
loop_
_entity_poly.entity_id
_entity_poly.type
_entity_poly.pdbx_seq_one_letter_code
_entity_poly.pdbx_strand_id
1 'polypeptide(L)'
;MKSGRIFDIKEFAVYDGAGIRVTYFLQGCPMRCEWCHNPEGQAMVGGKVRTSGEVIREILDYASLWQDCEGGVTFSGGEPLMQAGFLLEIMEGIGNVSKAVETSAAVSKEIFRSVLNKVDFAYVDLKIYEETLHTRYTGVGNQLILENIRWLAETDIPCIIRIPMIPGVSATEVNYRQTASFLAGLPRKLPVELLPYNTLTKAKYDAVGREYSIQFPEEGPVCDDVQIFRRCGLTCRIL
;
A
#
# COMPACT_ATOMS: atom_id res chain seq x y z
N MET A 1 -12.53 -22.71 -5.33
CA MET A 1 -11.65 -21.89 -6.19
C MET A 1 -12.32 -20.55 -6.41
N LYS A 2 -11.72 -19.48 -5.91
CA LYS A 2 -12.23 -18.11 -6.03
C LYS A 2 -11.70 -17.43 -7.27
N SER A 3 -12.39 -16.38 -7.71
CA SER A 3 -11.94 -15.54 -8.80
C SER A 3 -11.73 -14.11 -8.31
N GLY A 4 -10.75 -13.44 -8.88
CA GLY A 4 -10.45 -12.04 -8.64
C GLY A 4 -10.12 -11.30 -9.93
N ARG A 5 -9.91 -10.01 -9.81
CA ARG A 5 -9.55 -9.13 -10.92
C ARG A 5 -8.17 -8.55 -10.70
N ILE A 6 -7.31 -8.71 -11.69
CA ILE A 6 -5.93 -8.20 -11.72
C ILE A 6 -5.84 -7.29 -12.94
N PHE A 7 -5.38 -6.05 -12.75
CA PHE A 7 -5.24 -5.13 -13.89
C PHE A 7 -3.81 -5.08 -14.44
N ASP A 8 -2.82 -5.41 -13.60
CA ASP A 8 -1.42 -5.44 -14.04
C ASP A 8 -0.60 -6.46 -13.23
N ILE A 9 0.50 -6.92 -13.80
CA ILE A 9 1.50 -7.78 -13.16
C ILE A 9 2.87 -7.22 -13.53
N LYS A 10 3.68 -6.92 -12.50
CA LYS A 10 5.03 -6.42 -12.67
C LYS A 10 6.01 -7.48 -12.20
N GLU A 11 6.76 -8.01 -13.15
CA GLU A 11 7.86 -8.95 -12.88
C GLU A 11 9.13 -8.18 -12.48
N PHE A 12 9.99 -8.82 -11.72
CA PHE A 12 11.29 -8.28 -11.29
C PHE A 12 11.21 -6.93 -10.56
N ALA A 13 10.16 -6.73 -9.76
CA ALA A 13 10.03 -5.55 -8.92
C ALA A 13 11.06 -5.57 -7.78
N VAL A 14 11.78 -4.47 -7.57
CA VAL A 14 12.84 -4.33 -6.55
C VAL A 14 12.49 -3.33 -5.44
N TYR A 15 11.36 -2.63 -5.56
CA TYR A 15 10.88 -1.64 -4.58
C TYR A 15 9.62 -2.07 -3.82
N ASP A 16 9.09 -3.24 -4.15
CA ASP A 16 7.80 -3.72 -3.65
C ASP A 16 7.99 -4.78 -2.53
N GLY A 17 9.15 -4.80 -1.88
CA GLY A 17 9.53 -5.71 -0.79
C GLY A 17 11.01 -6.10 -0.86
N ALA A 18 11.43 -7.00 0.03
CA ALA A 18 12.79 -7.51 0.02
C ALA A 18 13.03 -8.42 -1.18
N GLY A 19 14.21 -8.28 -1.79
CA GLY A 19 14.66 -9.07 -2.93
C GLY A 19 13.94 -8.78 -4.24
N ILE A 20 13.91 -9.75 -5.14
CA ILE A 20 13.24 -9.64 -6.43
C ILE A 20 11.81 -10.19 -6.30
N ARG A 21 10.81 -9.40 -6.65
CA ARG A 21 9.41 -9.76 -6.46
C ARG A 21 8.62 -9.75 -7.76
N VAL A 22 7.54 -10.53 -7.75
CA VAL A 22 6.46 -10.38 -8.74
C VAL A 22 5.31 -9.68 -8.04
N THR A 23 4.88 -8.52 -8.56
CA THR A 23 3.82 -7.73 -7.96
C THR A 23 2.54 -7.86 -8.78
N TYR A 24 1.48 -8.35 -8.12
CA TYR A 24 0.13 -8.45 -8.68
C TYR A 24 -0.68 -7.23 -8.27
N PHE A 25 -1.17 -6.47 -9.24
CA PHE A 25 -1.99 -5.29 -9.01
C PHE A 25 -3.47 -5.63 -9.12
N LEU A 26 -4.15 -5.67 -7.96
CA LEU A 26 -5.56 -6.05 -7.88
C LEU A 26 -6.47 -4.86 -8.16
N GLN A 27 -7.56 -5.14 -8.84
CA GLN A 27 -8.58 -4.16 -9.24
C GLN A 27 -9.50 -3.80 -8.08
N GLY A 28 -9.88 -2.53 -7.99
CA GLY A 28 -10.81 -1.98 -7.02
C GLY A 28 -10.12 -1.30 -5.85
N CYS A 29 -10.56 -0.09 -5.55
CA CYS A 29 -10.09 0.69 -4.39
C CYS A 29 -11.26 1.49 -3.81
N PRO A 30 -11.42 1.56 -2.48
CA PRO A 30 -12.46 2.40 -1.87
C PRO A 30 -12.07 3.89 -1.91
N MET A 31 -10.79 4.19 -2.11
CA MET A 31 -10.26 5.54 -2.10
C MET A 31 -10.28 6.19 -3.49
N ARG A 32 -10.24 7.53 -3.51
CA ARG A 32 -10.16 8.39 -4.70
C ARG A 32 -9.09 9.45 -4.51
N CYS A 33 -7.87 8.99 -4.13
CA CYS A 33 -6.74 9.91 -3.92
C CYS A 33 -6.49 10.74 -5.17
N GLU A 34 -6.36 12.05 -5.02
CA GLU A 34 -6.09 12.97 -6.15
C GLU A 34 -4.75 12.67 -6.85
N TRP A 35 -3.78 12.15 -6.11
CA TRP A 35 -2.46 11.75 -6.62
C TRP A 35 -2.35 10.26 -6.92
N CYS A 36 -3.45 9.57 -7.20
CA CYS A 36 -3.42 8.12 -7.35
C CYS A 36 -2.48 7.69 -8.47
N HIS A 37 -1.46 6.91 -8.11
CA HIS A 37 -0.47 6.42 -9.07
C HIS A 37 -0.98 5.26 -9.94
N ASN A 38 -2.09 4.63 -9.55
CA ASN A 38 -2.73 3.52 -10.26
C ASN A 38 -4.22 3.82 -10.52
N PRO A 39 -4.54 4.85 -11.34
CA PRO A 39 -5.93 5.23 -11.61
C PRO A 39 -6.74 4.12 -12.25
N GLU A 40 -6.10 3.24 -13.03
CA GLU A 40 -6.67 2.04 -13.63
C GLU A 40 -7.22 1.06 -12.58
N GLY A 41 -6.58 0.98 -11.42
CA GLY A 41 -6.97 0.12 -10.30
C GLY A 41 -8.11 0.65 -9.44
N GLN A 42 -8.55 1.90 -9.61
CA GLN A 42 -9.56 2.50 -8.73
C GLN A 42 -10.97 1.96 -8.93
N ALA A 43 -11.37 1.68 -10.17
CA ALA A 43 -12.71 1.19 -10.46
C ALA A 43 -12.92 -0.22 -9.90
N MET A 44 -14.14 -0.53 -9.43
CA MET A 44 -14.48 -1.88 -8.94
C MET A 44 -14.61 -2.90 -10.09
N VAL A 45 -14.66 -2.42 -11.33
CA VAL A 45 -14.72 -3.23 -12.54
C VAL A 45 -13.52 -2.88 -13.41
N GLY A 46 -13.08 -3.83 -14.23
CA GLY A 46 -11.87 -3.69 -15.06
C GLY A 46 -10.92 -4.86 -14.82
N GLY A 47 -9.70 -4.73 -15.33
CA GLY A 47 -8.72 -5.79 -15.25
C GLY A 47 -9.17 -7.11 -15.87
N LYS A 48 -8.33 -8.13 -15.75
CA LYS A 48 -8.63 -9.51 -16.19
C LYS A 48 -9.16 -10.33 -15.02
N VAL A 49 -10.24 -11.06 -15.24
CA VAL A 49 -10.71 -12.07 -14.28
C VAL A 49 -9.75 -13.24 -14.30
N ARG A 50 -9.21 -13.61 -13.14
CA ARG A 50 -8.32 -14.74 -12.94
C ARG A 50 -8.85 -15.61 -11.80
N THR A 51 -8.71 -16.90 -11.92
CA THR A 51 -8.97 -17.82 -10.82
C THR A 51 -7.75 -17.90 -9.88
N SER A 52 -7.97 -18.16 -8.61
CA SER A 52 -6.89 -18.38 -7.63
C SER A 52 -5.92 -19.49 -8.09
N GLY A 53 -6.45 -20.57 -8.68
CA GLY A 53 -5.64 -21.66 -9.18
C GLY A 53 -4.72 -21.30 -10.35
N GLU A 54 -5.13 -20.37 -11.24
CA GLU A 54 -4.25 -19.83 -12.30
C GLU A 54 -3.12 -19.00 -11.70
N VAL A 55 -3.44 -18.12 -10.75
CA VAL A 55 -2.44 -17.25 -10.12
C VAL A 55 -1.46 -18.06 -9.26
N ILE A 56 -1.96 -19.06 -8.53
CA ILE A 56 -1.11 -19.97 -7.74
C ILE A 56 -0.08 -20.66 -8.65
N ARG A 57 -0.52 -21.25 -9.77
CA ARG A 57 0.41 -21.91 -10.70
C ARG A 57 1.46 -20.94 -11.22
N GLU A 58 1.05 -19.77 -11.67
CA GLU A 58 1.94 -18.74 -12.17
C GLU A 58 2.99 -18.31 -11.11
N ILE A 59 2.57 -18.09 -9.86
CA ILE A 59 3.50 -17.77 -8.76
C ILE A 59 4.48 -18.92 -8.51
N LEU A 60 4.01 -20.16 -8.53
CA LEU A 60 4.86 -21.32 -8.30
C LEU A 60 5.84 -21.58 -9.45
N ASP A 61 5.52 -21.17 -10.68
CA ASP A 61 6.45 -21.20 -11.81
C ASP A 61 7.64 -20.23 -11.59
N TYR A 62 7.43 -19.11 -10.88
CA TYR A 62 8.51 -18.22 -10.45
C TYR A 62 9.30 -18.73 -9.23
N ALA A 63 8.83 -19.73 -8.52
CA ALA A 63 9.44 -20.16 -7.24
C ALA A 63 10.92 -20.58 -7.41
N SER A 64 11.31 -21.08 -8.57
CA SER A 64 12.71 -21.40 -8.89
C SER A 64 13.64 -20.19 -8.87
N LEU A 65 13.14 -19.01 -9.19
CA LEU A 65 13.92 -17.75 -9.16
C LEU A 65 14.27 -17.34 -7.73
N TRP A 66 13.46 -17.75 -6.75
CA TRP A 66 13.63 -17.38 -5.35
C TRP A 66 14.38 -18.42 -4.50
N GLN A 67 14.83 -19.52 -5.10
CA GLN A 67 15.60 -20.55 -4.39
C GLN A 67 17.02 -20.04 -4.02
N ASP A 68 17.60 -19.23 -4.91
CA ASP A 68 18.97 -18.76 -4.78
C ASP A 68 19.07 -17.25 -4.43
N CYS A 69 17.93 -16.54 -4.32
CA CYS A 69 17.89 -15.14 -3.94
C CYS A 69 16.68 -14.83 -3.06
N GLU A 70 16.77 -13.77 -2.27
CA GLU A 70 15.60 -13.24 -1.57
C GLU A 70 14.57 -12.75 -2.59
N GLY A 71 13.30 -13.02 -2.32
CA GLY A 71 12.22 -12.59 -3.19
C GLY A 71 10.88 -13.21 -2.83
N GLY A 72 9.89 -13.01 -3.69
CA GLY A 72 8.55 -13.54 -3.50
C GLY A 72 7.47 -12.78 -4.26
N VAL A 73 6.26 -12.83 -3.76
CA VAL A 73 5.12 -12.16 -4.35
C VAL A 73 4.68 -10.97 -3.51
N THR A 74 4.28 -9.88 -4.17
CA THR A 74 3.63 -8.72 -3.54
C THR A 74 2.24 -8.54 -4.14
N PHE A 75 1.25 -8.34 -3.28
CA PHE A 75 -0.10 -7.98 -3.68
C PHE A 75 -0.33 -6.50 -3.41
N SER A 76 -0.61 -5.76 -4.47
CA SER A 76 -0.79 -4.31 -4.49
C SER A 76 -1.95 -3.94 -5.43
N GLY A 77 -1.98 -2.73 -5.98
CA GLY A 77 -2.92 -2.34 -7.03
C GLY A 77 -3.77 -1.14 -6.66
N GLY A 78 -5.11 -1.32 -6.64
CA GLY A 78 -6.03 -0.40 -5.98
C GLY A 78 -5.92 -0.56 -4.48
N GLU A 79 -6.82 -1.36 -3.89
CA GLU A 79 -6.72 -1.85 -2.52
C GLU A 79 -6.86 -3.38 -2.56
N PRO A 80 -5.76 -4.13 -2.42
CA PRO A 80 -5.79 -5.58 -2.61
C PRO A 80 -6.71 -6.30 -1.61
N LEU A 81 -6.88 -5.75 -0.40
CA LEU A 81 -7.71 -6.33 0.63
C LEU A 81 -9.22 -6.28 0.29
N MET A 82 -9.64 -5.50 -0.70
CA MET A 82 -11.01 -5.57 -1.24
C MET A 82 -11.33 -6.93 -1.85
N GLN A 83 -10.32 -7.68 -2.25
CA GLN A 83 -10.43 -9.03 -2.78
C GLN A 83 -9.89 -10.09 -1.79
N ALA A 84 -10.07 -9.88 -0.50
CA ALA A 84 -9.48 -10.69 0.58
C ALA A 84 -9.71 -12.20 0.41
N GLY A 85 -10.92 -12.60 0.01
CA GLY A 85 -11.20 -14.02 -0.18
C GLY A 85 -10.40 -14.67 -1.31
N PHE A 86 -10.12 -13.93 -2.39
CA PHE A 86 -9.26 -14.36 -3.48
C PHE A 86 -7.80 -14.43 -3.05
N LEU A 87 -7.33 -13.36 -2.34
CA LEU A 87 -5.97 -13.31 -1.81
C LEU A 87 -5.66 -14.44 -0.83
N LEU A 88 -6.55 -14.70 0.12
CA LEU A 88 -6.34 -15.73 1.13
C LEU A 88 -6.19 -17.11 0.50
N GLU A 89 -6.97 -17.43 -0.51
CA GLU A 89 -6.86 -18.71 -1.23
C GLU A 89 -5.52 -18.80 -1.99
N ILE A 90 -5.06 -17.71 -2.59
CA ILE A 90 -3.73 -17.67 -3.23
C ILE A 90 -2.63 -17.84 -2.19
N MET A 91 -2.66 -17.06 -1.10
CA MET A 91 -1.64 -17.10 -0.04
C MET A 91 -1.51 -18.50 0.59
N GLU A 92 -2.62 -19.20 0.74
CA GLU A 92 -2.64 -20.59 1.22
C GLU A 92 -2.02 -21.55 0.19
N GLY A 93 -2.39 -21.38 -1.09
CA GLY A 93 -1.96 -22.27 -2.18
C GLY A 93 -0.48 -22.15 -2.57
N ILE A 94 0.16 -21.00 -2.31
CA ILE A 94 1.59 -20.79 -2.63
C ILE A 94 2.56 -21.21 -1.51
N GLY A 95 2.03 -21.73 -0.40
CA GLY A 95 2.83 -22.31 0.68
C GLY A 95 3.89 -21.35 1.25
N ASN A 96 5.17 -21.72 1.19
CA ASN A 96 6.29 -20.99 1.79
C ASN A 96 6.86 -19.87 0.93
N VAL A 97 6.27 -19.55 -0.23
CA VAL A 97 6.68 -18.36 -1.01
C VAL A 97 6.49 -17.11 -0.16
N SER A 98 7.49 -16.24 -0.08
CA SER A 98 7.41 -14.99 0.68
C SER A 98 6.31 -14.08 0.14
N LYS A 99 5.42 -13.64 1.03
CA LYS A 99 4.21 -12.86 0.74
C LYS A 99 4.33 -11.46 1.33
N ALA A 100 4.19 -10.45 0.49
CA ALA A 100 4.03 -9.08 0.93
C ALA A 100 2.70 -8.49 0.47
N VAL A 101 2.23 -7.48 1.17
CA VAL A 101 1.07 -6.69 0.78
C VAL A 101 1.37 -5.20 0.88
N GLU A 102 0.87 -4.44 -0.09
CA GLU A 102 0.80 -2.98 -0.02
C GLU A 102 -0.67 -2.57 0.10
N THR A 103 -1.04 -1.92 1.19
CA THR A 103 -2.44 -1.61 1.50
C THR A 103 -2.60 -0.22 2.09
N SER A 104 -3.70 0.43 1.75
CA SER A 104 -4.14 1.65 2.44
C SER A 104 -4.74 1.37 3.83
N ALA A 105 -4.98 0.11 4.17
CA ALA A 105 -5.70 -0.32 5.37
C ALA A 105 -7.14 0.24 5.50
N ALA A 106 -7.72 0.79 4.43
CA ALA A 106 -9.08 1.34 4.40
C ALA A 106 -10.13 0.24 4.21
N VAL A 107 -10.08 -0.79 5.04
CA VAL A 107 -10.98 -1.95 5.07
C VAL A 107 -11.37 -2.29 6.50
N SER A 108 -12.40 -3.14 6.68
CA SER A 108 -12.81 -3.56 8.02
C SER A 108 -11.68 -4.29 8.76
N LYS A 109 -11.72 -4.24 10.09
CA LYS A 109 -10.74 -4.91 10.96
C LYS A 109 -10.64 -6.41 10.69
N GLU A 110 -11.75 -7.05 10.42
CA GLU A 110 -11.84 -8.49 10.17
C GLU A 110 -11.09 -8.84 8.88
N ILE A 111 -11.31 -8.09 7.81
CA ILE A 111 -10.61 -8.26 6.53
C ILE A 111 -9.12 -8.00 6.73
N PHE A 112 -8.76 -6.86 7.33
CA PHE A 112 -7.38 -6.50 7.56
C PHE A 112 -6.62 -7.60 8.32
N ARG A 113 -7.13 -8.01 9.48
CA ARG A 113 -6.52 -9.06 10.31
C ARG A 113 -6.41 -10.40 9.59
N SER A 114 -7.44 -10.80 8.85
CA SER A 114 -7.45 -12.08 8.15
C SER A 114 -6.33 -12.18 7.11
N VAL A 115 -6.05 -11.08 6.38
CA VAL A 115 -4.99 -11.05 5.36
C VAL A 115 -3.63 -10.85 6.00
N LEU A 116 -3.49 -9.90 6.93
CA LEU A 116 -2.19 -9.58 7.55
C LEU A 116 -1.59 -10.74 8.34
N ASN A 117 -2.42 -11.61 8.93
CA ASN A 117 -1.96 -12.85 9.58
C ASN A 117 -1.39 -13.91 8.60
N LYS A 118 -1.44 -13.67 7.29
CA LYS A 118 -0.97 -14.59 6.25
C LYS A 118 0.21 -14.03 5.44
N VAL A 119 0.65 -12.81 5.73
CA VAL A 119 1.79 -12.18 5.05
C VAL A 119 3.05 -12.23 5.90
N ASP A 120 4.20 -12.21 5.23
CA ASP A 120 5.51 -12.15 5.88
C ASP A 120 5.96 -10.69 6.06
N PHE A 121 5.36 -9.76 5.28
CA PHE A 121 5.68 -8.33 5.32
C PHE A 121 4.51 -7.48 4.82
N ALA A 122 4.36 -6.27 5.38
CA ALA A 122 3.35 -5.33 4.93
C ALA A 122 3.89 -3.90 4.77
N TYR A 123 3.51 -3.26 3.67
CA TYR A 123 3.52 -1.80 3.54
C TYR A 123 2.11 -1.27 3.81
N VAL A 124 2.00 -0.33 4.74
CA VAL A 124 0.71 0.25 5.12
C VAL A 124 0.76 1.76 4.96
N ASP A 125 -0.12 2.28 4.13
CA ASP A 125 -0.16 3.72 3.84
C ASP A 125 -0.95 4.49 4.91
N LEU A 126 -0.31 5.43 5.57
CA LEU A 126 -0.97 6.48 6.35
C LEU A 126 -0.75 7.83 5.65
N LYS A 127 -1.64 8.18 4.77
CA LYS A 127 -1.45 9.29 3.83
C LYS A 127 -1.53 10.66 4.52
N ILE A 128 -2.56 10.87 5.32
CA ILE A 128 -2.81 12.10 6.07
C ILE A 128 -3.40 11.72 7.43
N TYR A 129 -2.91 12.33 8.51
CA TYR A 129 -3.38 12.04 9.86
C TYR A 129 -4.69 12.75 10.20
N GLU A 130 -4.85 14.01 9.78
CA GLU A 130 -6.07 14.80 10.02
C GLU A 130 -7.21 14.27 9.15
N GLU A 131 -8.34 13.87 9.78
CA GLU A 131 -9.44 13.14 9.14
C GLU A 131 -10.15 13.96 8.05
N THR A 132 -10.36 15.26 8.29
CA THR A 132 -11.05 16.14 7.32
C THR A 132 -10.23 16.30 6.04
N LEU A 133 -8.91 16.51 6.19
CA LEU A 133 -7.99 16.58 5.06
C LEU A 133 -7.86 15.21 4.37
N HIS A 134 -7.79 14.12 5.15
CA HIS A 134 -7.75 12.78 4.58
C HIS A 134 -8.98 12.53 3.71
N THR A 135 -10.18 12.82 4.24
CA THR A 135 -11.44 12.65 3.51
C THR A 135 -11.49 13.52 2.26
N ARG A 136 -11.06 14.78 2.37
CA ARG A 136 -11.03 15.71 1.23
C ARG A 136 -10.21 15.18 0.07
N TYR A 137 -8.99 14.70 0.33
CA TYR A 137 -8.03 14.35 -0.70
C TYR A 137 -8.06 12.87 -1.12
N THR A 138 -8.70 12.00 -0.33
CA THR A 138 -8.73 10.56 -0.61
C THR A 138 -10.14 10.01 -0.77
N GLY A 139 -11.17 10.79 -0.44
CA GLY A 139 -12.58 10.41 -0.54
C GLY A 139 -13.09 9.54 0.62
N VAL A 140 -12.25 9.18 1.60
CA VAL A 140 -12.65 8.36 2.77
C VAL A 140 -12.02 8.88 4.05
N GLY A 141 -12.66 8.63 5.20
CA GLY A 141 -12.07 8.89 6.53
C GLY A 141 -10.91 7.95 6.84
N ASN A 142 -10.09 8.30 7.83
CA ASN A 142 -8.91 7.50 8.20
C ASN A 142 -9.08 6.71 9.50
N GLN A 143 -10.25 6.71 10.13
CA GLN A 143 -10.48 6.05 11.42
C GLN A 143 -10.15 4.55 11.37
N LEU A 144 -10.67 3.83 10.35
CA LEU A 144 -10.36 2.42 10.15
C LEU A 144 -8.87 2.18 9.93
N ILE A 145 -8.21 3.07 9.17
CA ILE A 145 -6.77 2.99 8.90
C ILE A 145 -5.98 3.08 10.22
N LEU A 146 -6.28 4.09 11.04
CA LEU A 146 -5.62 4.28 12.34
C LEU A 146 -5.88 3.11 13.30
N GLU A 147 -7.08 2.55 13.31
CA GLU A 147 -7.43 1.39 14.12
C GLU A 147 -6.71 0.12 13.65
N ASN A 148 -6.60 -0.09 12.34
CA ASN A 148 -5.84 -1.20 11.76
C ASN A 148 -4.34 -1.09 12.04
N ILE A 149 -3.78 0.12 11.98
CA ILE A 149 -2.37 0.38 12.34
C ILE A 149 -2.13 0.14 13.85
N ARG A 150 -3.07 0.54 14.73
CA ARG A 150 -2.96 0.22 16.17
C ARG A 150 -2.88 -1.27 16.40
N TRP A 151 -3.80 -2.04 15.81
CA TRP A 151 -3.76 -3.50 15.91
C TRP A 151 -2.45 -4.08 15.36
N LEU A 152 -1.96 -3.58 14.22
CA LEU A 152 -0.71 -4.07 13.62
C LEU A 152 0.48 -3.86 14.55
N ALA A 153 0.49 -2.76 15.32
CA ALA A 153 1.52 -2.49 16.31
C ALA A 153 1.45 -3.39 17.56
N GLU A 154 0.35 -4.11 17.77
CA GLU A 154 0.20 -5.14 18.81
C GLU A 154 0.70 -6.52 18.35
N THR A 155 1.08 -6.66 17.08
CA THR A 155 1.57 -7.91 16.47
C THR A 155 3.07 -7.82 16.18
N ASP A 156 3.68 -8.99 15.91
CA ASP A 156 5.07 -9.07 15.45
C ASP A 156 5.21 -9.04 13.92
N ILE A 157 4.12 -8.83 13.18
CA ILE A 157 4.13 -8.80 11.71
C ILE A 157 5.07 -7.68 11.23
N PRO A 158 6.11 -8.00 10.45
CA PRO A 158 7.03 -6.99 9.91
C PRO A 158 6.28 -6.04 8.99
N CYS A 159 6.44 -4.73 9.21
CA CYS A 159 5.74 -3.74 8.40
C CYS A 159 6.48 -2.40 8.36
N ILE A 160 6.15 -1.60 7.36
CA ILE A 160 6.59 -0.21 7.22
C ILE A 160 5.36 0.66 6.96
N ILE A 161 5.28 1.79 7.65
CA ILE A 161 4.26 2.81 7.38
C ILE A 161 4.78 3.71 6.27
N ARG A 162 4.02 3.83 5.18
CA ARG A 162 4.36 4.68 4.04
C ARG A 162 3.53 5.95 4.01
N ILE A 163 4.18 7.07 3.78
CA ILE A 163 3.56 8.39 3.66
C ILE A 163 3.96 8.99 2.31
N PRO A 164 3.03 9.16 1.36
CA PRO A 164 3.34 9.84 0.10
C PRO A 164 3.63 11.32 0.38
N MET A 165 4.68 11.85 -0.24
CA MET A 165 5.12 13.24 -0.04
C MET A 165 4.40 14.18 -1.00
N ILE A 166 3.11 14.42 -0.79
CA ILE A 166 2.30 15.31 -1.65
C ILE A 166 2.50 16.77 -1.21
N PRO A 167 2.98 17.65 -2.12
CA PRO A 167 3.26 19.05 -1.80
C PRO A 167 2.06 19.77 -1.20
N GLY A 168 2.26 20.44 -0.07
CA GLY A 168 1.23 21.21 0.63
C GLY A 168 0.09 20.40 1.25
N VAL A 169 0.10 19.04 1.12
CA VAL A 169 -0.95 18.16 1.65
C VAL A 169 -0.40 17.23 2.71
N SER A 170 0.27 16.16 2.31
CA SER A 170 0.84 15.17 3.24
C SER A 170 2.30 15.49 3.60
N ALA A 171 3.06 16.10 2.69
CA ALA A 171 4.44 16.53 2.95
C ALA A 171 4.50 17.87 3.68
N THR A 172 3.87 17.93 4.85
CA THR A 172 3.84 19.13 5.70
C THR A 172 4.37 18.78 7.10
N GLU A 173 5.01 19.76 7.74
CA GLU A 173 5.48 19.60 9.12
C GLU A 173 4.34 19.22 10.08
N VAL A 174 3.16 19.78 9.88
CA VAL A 174 1.96 19.50 10.70
C VAL A 174 1.56 18.04 10.58
N ASN A 175 1.40 17.52 9.37
CA ASN A 175 1.04 16.12 9.13
C ASN A 175 2.10 15.17 9.70
N TYR A 176 3.38 15.49 9.50
CA TYR A 176 4.48 14.66 10.02
C TYR A 176 4.52 14.64 11.55
N ARG A 177 4.34 15.79 12.22
CA ARG A 177 4.28 15.85 13.69
C ARG A 177 3.10 15.05 14.24
N GLN A 178 1.92 15.18 13.67
CA GLN A 178 0.73 14.44 14.09
C GLN A 178 0.92 12.93 13.88
N THR A 179 1.38 12.53 12.71
CA THR A 179 1.66 11.12 12.38
C THR A 179 2.75 10.54 13.28
N ALA A 180 3.86 11.29 13.50
CA ALA A 180 4.94 10.85 14.38
C ALA A 180 4.47 10.69 15.83
N SER A 181 3.66 11.62 16.34
CA SER A 181 3.07 11.52 17.69
C SER A 181 2.18 10.30 17.84
N PHE A 182 1.32 10.03 16.85
CA PHE A 182 0.47 8.84 16.82
C PHE A 182 1.30 7.55 16.83
N LEU A 183 2.26 7.42 15.92
CA LEU A 183 3.08 6.21 15.81
C LEU A 183 3.98 6.01 17.03
N ALA A 184 4.47 7.10 17.63
CA ALA A 184 5.27 7.05 18.85
C ALA A 184 4.47 6.60 20.08
N GLY A 185 3.16 6.78 20.09
CA GLY A 185 2.25 6.31 21.15
C GLY A 185 1.90 4.82 21.06
N LEU A 186 2.29 4.14 19.95
CA LEU A 186 1.96 2.73 19.75
C LEU A 186 2.88 1.80 20.56
N PRO A 187 2.41 0.59 20.92
CA PRO A 187 3.19 -0.39 21.68
C PRO A 187 4.51 -0.76 21.00
N ARG A 188 4.49 -0.93 19.69
CA ARG A 188 5.66 -1.20 18.86
C ARG A 188 5.96 0.00 17.95
N LYS A 189 7.20 0.41 17.89
CA LYS A 189 7.65 1.48 16.97
C LYS A 189 7.70 0.94 15.54
N LEU A 190 6.83 1.46 14.69
CA LEU A 190 6.76 1.07 13.29
C LEU A 190 7.69 1.97 12.46
N PRO A 191 8.55 1.40 11.59
CA PRO A 191 9.38 2.18 10.67
C PRO A 191 8.52 3.00 9.70
N VAL A 192 9.05 4.13 9.25
CA VAL A 192 8.37 5.05 8.33
C VAL A 192 9.19 5.23 7.06
N GLU A 193 8.53 5.17 5.92
CA GLU A 193 9.06 5.56 4.61
C GLU A 193 8.27 6.74 4.04
N LEU A 194 8.96 7.78 3.66
CA LEU A 194 8.42 8.91 2.92
C LEU A 194 8.61 8.63 1.43
N LEU A 195 7.51 8.61 0.69
CA LEU A 195 7.52 8.30 -0.75
C LEU A 195 7.46 9.61 -1.55
N PRO A 196 8.51 9.98 -2.30
CA PRO A 196 8.47 11.14 -3.16
C PRO A 196 7.27 11.11 -4.11
N TYR A 197 6.67 12.27 -4.33
CA TYR A 197 5.57 12.42 -5.27
C TYR A 197 6.03 12.10 -6.70
N ASN A 198 5.26 11.26 -7.39
CA ASN A 198 5.58 10.86 -8.75
C ASN A 198 4.76 11.68 -9.76
N THR A 199 5.43 12.57 -10.48
CA THR A 199 4.83 13.46 -11.50
C THR A 199 4.35 12.73 -12.76
N LEU A 200 4.72 11.45 -12.97
CA LEU A 200 4.25 10.65 -14.10
C LEU A 200 2.78 10.20 -13.97
N THR A 201 2.13 10.50 -12.85
CA THR A 201 0.73 10.15 -12.58
C THR A 201 -0.21 10.64 -13.69
N LYS A 202 -0.01 11.86 -14.21
CA LYS A 202 -0.81 12.43 -15.29
C LYS A 202 -0.86 11.54 -16.53
N ALA A 203 0.28 11.01 -16.95
CA ALA A 203 0.35 10.14 -18.13
C ALA A 203 -0.49 8.85 -17.97
N LYS A 204 -0.59 8.33 -16.73
CA LYS A 204 -1.44 7.18 -16.45
C LYS A 204 -2.94 7.52 -16.51
N TYR A 205 -3.33 8.71 -16.07
CA TYR A 205 -4.72 9.17 -16.21
C TYR A 205 -5.09 9.33 -17.69
N ASP A 206 -4.21 9.92 -18.49
CA ASP A 206 -4.41 10.06 -19.95
C ASP A 206 -4.56 8.69 -20.60
N ALA A 207 -3.75 7.69 -20.21
CA ALA A 207 -3.79 6.34 -20.75
C ALA A 207 -5.12 5.60 -20.46
N VAL A 208 -5.83 5.94 -19.38
CA VAL A 208 -7.15 5.39 -19.04
C VAL A 208 -8.31 6.31 -19.46
N GLY A 209 -8.04 7.36 -20.24
CA GLY A 209 -9.05 8.29 -20.75
C GLY A 209 -9.72 9.13 -19.65
N ARG A 210 -9.01 9.41 -18.57
CA ARG A 210 -9.51 10.22 -17.43
C ARG A 210 -8.75 11.53 -17.33
N GLU A 211 -9.47 12.57 -17.00
CA GLU A 211 -8.85 13.86 -16.67
C GLU A 211 -8.06 13.76 -15.36
N TYR A 212 -6.82 14.24 -15.36
CA TYR A 212 -6.02 14.42 -14.16
C TYR A 212 -6.29 15.80 -13.58
N SER A 213 -7.18 15.88 -12.60
CA SER A 213 -7.55 17.12 -11.91
C SER A 213 -7.12 17.03 -10.45
N ILE A 214 -6.19 17.90 -10.05
CA ILE A 214 -5.66 17.99 -8.69
C ILE A 214 -6.00 19.35 -8.07
N GLN A 215 -6.20 19.39 -6.77
CA GLN A 215 -6.47 20.60 -6.00
C GLN A 215 -5.31 20.97 -5.07
N PHE A 216 -4.17 20.32 -5.20
CA PHE A 216 -2.97 20.62 -4.43
C PHE A 216 -1.92 21.31 -5.33
N PRO A 217 -1.01 22.14 -4.74
CA PRO A 217 0.03 22.80 -5.50
C PRO A 217 1.15 21.81 -5.88
N GLU A 218 1.15 21.30 -7.12
CA GLU A 218 2.09 20.25 -7.55
C GLU A 218 3.57 20.65 -7.38
N GLU A 219 3.86 21.94 -7.56
CA GLU A 219 5.19 22.55 -7.32
C GLU A 219 5.29 23.23 -5.95
N GLY A 220 4.39 22.90 -5.02
CA GLY A 220 4.35 23.48 -3.68
C GLY A 220 5.49 23.02 -2.77
N PRO A 221 5.59 23.59 -1.58
CA PRO A 221 6.61 23.21 -0.61
C PRO A 221 6.43 21.76 -0.13
N VAL A 222 7.55 21.05 -0.02
CA VAL A 222 7.63 19.67 0.49
C VAL A 222 8.47 19.69 1.75
N CYS A 223 7.91 19.22 2.86
CA CYS A 223 8.69 18.93 4.06
C CYS A 223 9.42 17.61 3.85
N ASP A 224 10.74 17.61 3.99
CA ASP A 224 11.62 16.44 3.90
C ASP A 224 12.34 16.13 5.24
N ASP A 225 11.94 16.82 6.33
CA ASP A 225 12.58 16.68 7.64
C ASP A 225 12.23 15.33 8.33
N VAL A 226 12.98 14.30 8.00
CA VAL A 226 12.89 12.99 8.67
C VAL A 226 13.19 13.06 10.18
N GLN A 227 13.82 14.14 10.68
CA GLN A 227 14.12 14.29 12.09
C GLN A 227 12.86 14.44 12.95
N ILE A 228 11.75 14.87 12.37
CA ILE A 228 10.44 14.93 13.05
C ILE A 228 10.08 13.55 13.61
N PHE A 229 10.24 12.50 12.80
CA PHE A 229 9.98 11.11 13.22
C PHE A 229 11.07 10.57 14.15
N ARG A 230 12.34 10.84 13.85
CA ARG A 230 13.49 10.35 14.65
C ARG A 230 13.50 10.90 16.07
N ARG A 231 13.12 12.16 16.26
CA ARG A 231 12.96 12.79 17.60
C ARG A 231 11.86 12.12 18.43
N CYS A 232 10.91 11.44 17.79
CA CYS A 232 9.88 10.63 18.45
C CYS A 232 10.30 9.16 18.64
N GLY A 233 11.57 8.80 18.38
CA GLY A 233 12.10 7.44 18.51
C GLY A 233 11.70 6.49 17.37
N LEU A 234 11.28 7.02 16.22
CA LEU A 234 10.91 6.26 15.04
C LEU A 234 12.06 6.23 14.03
N THR A 235 12.25 5.09 13.35
CA THR A 235 13.10 5.03 12.16
C THR A 235 12.35 5.64 10.98
N CYS A 236 12.98 6.59 10.28
CA CYS A 236 12.38 7.21 9.09
C CYS A 236 13.44 7.43 8.01
N ARG A 237 13.05 7.15 6.75
CA ARG A 237 13.86 7.44 5.55
C ARG A 237 12.97 7.96 4.42
N ILE A 238 13.58 8.65 3.47
CA ILE A 238 12.99 8.97 2.15
C ILE A 238 13.49 7.89 1.18
N LEU A 239 12.61 7.37 0.33
CA LEU A 239 12.94 6.41 -0.73
C LEU A 239 13.54 7.08 -1.95
#